data_6d3b316f723665dfebaa2b1e434336eb
#
_entry.id   6d3b316f723665dfebaa2b1e434336eb
#
_cell.length_a   1.000
_cell.length_b   1.000
_cell.length_c   1.000
_cell.angle_alpha   90.00
_cell.angle_beta   90.00
_cell.angle_gamma   90.00
#
_symmetry.space_group_name_H-M   'P 1'
#
loop_
_entity.id
_entity.type
_entity.pdbx_description
1 polymer ?
#
loop_
_entity_poly.entity_id
_entity_poly.type
_entity_poly.pdbx_seq_one_letter_code
_entity_poly.pdbx_strand_id
1 'polypeptide(L)'
;MKKIVVFLLLVSSLFPSGCTRPKQYADYSRHSCFDRTEIDSATLRNLEVLGRVWGFVKYHHPAFSDDRYDLDFELFELLPLVADTAPAARNEILAQWIDGFGRYKTASEKYEKILASDSVFEHRTDIGWIRDTATLGRELSERLVRLRSADRTAGNRYVSQTYYETYDQWSPNPCFDGEKPYYDLSNPDYGYRLLTVFRFWNMVEYFFPSKYLTDKDWNDVLPEYIRRMAHPTGS
;
A
#
# COMPACT_ATOMS: atom_id res chain seq x y z
N MET A 1 -31.40 21.70 -10.76
CA MET A 1 -30.06 21.91 -10.19
C MET A 1 -30.13 21.61 -8.69
N LYS A 2 -29.84 20.39 -8.28
CA LYS A 2 -29.83 19.99 -6.85
C LYS A 2 -28.41 20.17 -6.34
N LYS A 3 -28.20 21.09 -5.41
CA LYS A 3 -26.92 21.27 -4.70
C LYS A 3 -26.78 20.14 -3.69
N ILE A 4 -25.79 19.27 -3.92
CA ILE A 4 -25.35 18.28 -2.93
C ILE A 4 -24.45 19.03 -1.94
N VAL A 5 -24.95 19.22 -0.74
CA VAL A 5 -24.17 19.74 0.39
C VAL A 5 -23.46 18.53 1.02
N VAL A 6 -22.16 18.42 0.76
CA VAL A 6 -21.31 17.44 1.45
C VAL A 6 -21.05 17.98 2.86
N PHE A 7 -21.64 17.34 3.84
CA PHE A 7 -21.42 17.66 5.26
C PHE A 7 -20.13 16.97 5.71
N LEU A 8 -19.01 17.70 5.66
CA LEU A 8 -17.75 17.30 6.28
C LEU A 8 -17.90 17.45 7.79
N LEU A 9 -18.20 16.36 8.48
CA LEU A 9 -18.11 16.30 9.94
C LEU A 9 -16.64 16.24 10.37
N LEU A 10 -16.05 17.41 10.59
CA LEU A 10 -14.80 17.58 11.34
C LEU A 10 -15.07 17.25 12.81
N VAL A 11 -14.88 16.00 13.20
CA VAL A 11 -14.78 15.64 14.62
C VAL A 11 -13.33 15.84 15.06
N SER A 12 -13.02 17.05 15.52
CA SER A 12 -11.78 17.33 16.25
C SER A 12 -11.90 16.75 17.66
N SER A 13 -11.50 15.48 17.83
CA SER A 13 -11.36 14.90 19.16
C SER A 13 -9.97 15.21 19.70
N LEU A 14 -9.92 16.11 20.69
CA LEU A 14 -8.80 16.26 21.62
C LEU A 14 -8.67 14.97 22.42
N PHE A 15 -7.72 14.08 22.08
CA PHE A 15 -7.43 12.89 22.88
C PHE A 15 -6.14 13.07 23.68
N PRO A 16 -6.19 12.76 25.00
CA PRO A 16 -4.97 12.69 25.81
C PRO A 16 -4.14 11.47 25.42
N SER A 17 -2.83 11.63 25.45
CA SER A 17 -1.84 10.59 25.22
C SER A 17 -2.05 9.38 26.14
N GLY A 18 -2.23 8.18 25.56
CA GLY A 18 -2.05 6.97 26.32
C GLY A 18 -3.18 5.94 26.27
N CYS A 19 -3.54 5.47 25.10
CA CYS A 19 -4.07 4.14 24.75
C CYS A 19 -4.59 4.24 23.31
N THR A 20 -3.77 3.83 22.39
CA THR A 20 -4.14 3.85 20.96
C THR A 20 -5.07 2.66 20.71
N ARG A 21 -6.39 2.93 20.69
CA ARG A 21 -7.38 1.93 20.26
C ARG A 21 -7.20 1.66 18.77
N PRO A 22 -7.42 0.40 18.32
CA PRO A 22 -7.50 0.09 16.89
C PRO A 22 -8.53 0.98 16.18
N LYS A 23 -8.22 1.38 14.94
CA LYS A 23 -9.19 2.10 14.09
C LYS A 23 -10.41 1.22 13.85
N GLN A 24 -11.59 1.81 13.94
CA GLN A 24 -12.85 1.12 13.64
C GLN A 24 -13.15 1.28 12.15
N TYR A 25 -13.47 0.19 11.48
CA TYR A 25 -13.83 0.14 10.06
C TYR A 25 -15.28 -0.34 9.89
N ALA A 26 -15.85 -0.12 8.70
CA ALA A 26 -17.03 -0.83 8.28
C ALA A 26 -16.76 -2.35 8.23
N ASP A 27 -17.82 -3.17 8.21
CA ASP A 27 -17.64 -4.61 8.07
C ASP A 27 -17.32 -4.98 6.62
N TYR A 28 -16.04 -5.10 6.35
CA TYR A 28 -15.51 -5.57 5.06
C TYR A 28 -15.22 -7.08 5.04
N SER A 29 -15.62 -7.86 6.04
CA SER A 29 -15.23 -9.28 6.17
C SER A 29 -15.63 -10.15 4.98
N ARG A 30 -16.67 -9.78 4.23
CA ARG A 30 -17.20 -10.53 3.08
C ARG A 30 -17.27 -9.76 1.78
N HIS A 31 -17.30 -8.43 1.84
CA HIS A 31 -17.44 -7.55 0.67
C HIS A 31 -16.58 -6.31 0.86
N SER A 32 -15.80 -5.95 -0.16
CA SER A 32 -15.04 -4.71 -0.17
C SER A 32 -15.90 -3.47 -0.39
N CYS A 33 -17.17 -3.66 -0.78
CA CYS A 33 -18.09 -2.61 -1.25
C CYS A 33 -17.60 -1.87 -2.52
N PHE A 34 -16.68 -2.49 -3.28
CA PHE A 34 -16.17 -1.97 -4.54
C PHE A 34 -16.23 -3.07 -5.60
N ASP A 35 -17.28 -3.04 -6.41
CA ASP A 35 -17.46 -4.01 -7.49
C ASP A 35 -17.64 -3.31 -8.83
N ARG A 36 -16.91 -3.79 -9.85
CA ARG A 36 -16.92 -3.27 -11.21
C ARG A 36 -16.64 -4.37 -12.21
N THR A 37 -17.28 -4.29 -13.35
CA THR A 37 -17.06 -5.19 -14.49
C THR A 37 -16.30 -4.50 -15.62
N GLU A 38 -16.28 -3.17 -15.63
CA GLU A 38 -15.58 -2.37 -16.64
C GLU A 38 -14.81 -1.24 -15.98
N ILE A 39 -13.62 -0.96 -16.50
CA ILE A 39 -12.78 0.16 -16.09
C ILE A 39 -12.24 0.87 -17.33
N ASP A 40 -12.35 2.18 -17.35
CA ASP A 40 -11.73 3.00 -18.38
C ASP A 40 -10.25 3.26 -18.11
N SER A 41 -9.58 3.95 -19.04
CA SER A 41 -8.15 4.23 -18.91
C SER A 41 -7.84 5.21 -17.76
N ALA A 42 -8.77 6.07 -17.35
CA ALA A 42 -8.56 7.00 -16.24
C ALA A 42 -8.64 6.27 -14.91
N THR A 43 -9.69 5.45 -14.72
CA THR A 43 -9.86 4.56 -13.57
C THR A 43 -8.66 3.61 -13.42
N LEU A 44 -8.20 3.00 -14.54
CA LEU A 44 -7.03 2.11 -14.54
C LEU A 44 -5.78 2.83 -13.97
N ARG A 45 -5.50 4.04 -14.47
CA ARG A 45 -4.35 4.82 -13.98
C ARG A 45 -4.49 5.20 -12.52
N ASN A 46 -5.70 5.53 -12.07
CA ASN A 46 -5.95 5.84 -10.66
C ASN A 46 -5.72 4.63 -9.76
N LEU A 47 -6.20 3.46 -10.16
CA LEU A 47 -5.99 2.20 -9.42
C LEU A 47 -4.53 1.75 -9.43
N GLU A 48 -3.80 1.98 -10.53
CA GLU A 48 -2.37 1.70 -10.59
C GLU A 48 -1.60 2.55 -9.58
N VAL A 49 -1.85 3.87 -9.56
CA VAL A 49 -1.21 4.77 -8.59
C VAL A 49 -1.60 4.38 -7.16
N LEU A 50 -2.87 4.07 -6.92
CA LEU A 50 -3.33 3.60 -5.60
C LEU A 50 -2.57 2.34 -5.17
N GLY A 51 -2.48 1.32 -6.03
CA GLY A 51 -1.81 0.06 -5.72
C GLY A 51 -0.33 0.24 -5.37
N ARG A 52 0.38 1.09 -6.12
CA ARG A 52 1.79 1.45 -5.85
C ARG A 52 1.95 2.20 -4.53
N VAL A 53 1.15 3.25 -4.30
CA VAL A 53 1.20 4.06 -3.08
C VAL A 53 0.82 3.24 -1.85
N TRP A 54 -0.26 2.44 -1.94
CA TRP A 54 -0.71 1.57 -0.86
C TRP A 54 0.37 0.56 -0.44
N GLY A 55 1.00 -0.12 -1.40
CA GLY A 55 2.05 -1.08 -1.10
C GLY A 55 3.32 -0.41 -0.56
N PHE A 56 3.70 0.75 -1.11
CA PHE A 56 4.83 1.51 -0.58
C PHE A 56 4.60 1.91 0.88
N VAL A 57 3.42 2.45 1.19
CA VAL A 57 3.03 2.85 2.55
C VAL A 57 3.01 1.64 3.48
N LYS A 58 2.47 0.50 3.01
CA LYS A 58 2.40 -0.77 3.75
C LYS A 58 3.76 -1.21 4.29
N TYR A 59 4.79 -1.15 3.47
CA TYR A 59 6.11 -1.66 3.83
C TYR A 59 7.07 -0.58 4.38
N HIS A 60 6.70 0.70 4.29
CA HIS A 60 7.59 1.78 4.71
C HIS A 60 7.09 2.57 5.91
N HIS A 61 5.78 2.58 6.20
CA HIS A 61 5.26 3.42 7.27
C HIS A 61 5.36 2.74 8.65
N PRO A 62 6.00 3.39 9.66
CA PRO A 62 6.18 2.79 10.99
C PRO A 62 4.89 2.50 11.76
N ALA A 63 3.77 3.10 11.38
CA ALA A 63 2.46 2.82 11.99
C ALA A 63 2.01 1.36 11.84
N PHE A 64 2.64 0.60 10.93
CA PHE A 64 2.32 -0.81 10.70
C PHE A 64 3.25 -1.78 11.42
N SER A 65 3.90 -1.32 12.48
CA SER A 65 4.59 -2.19 13.43
C SER A 65 3.64 -2.91 14.39
N ASP A 66 2.39 -2.47 14.50
CA ASP A 66 1.33 -3.03 15.33
C ASP A 66 0.00 -3.20 14.57
N ASP A 67 -1.08 -3.56 15.27
CA ASP A 67 -2.40 -3.88 14.73
C ASP A 67 -3.42 -2.73 14.78
N ARG A 68 -2.96 -1.49 14.99
CA ARG A 68 -3.86 -0.32 15.06
C ARG A 68 -4.65 -0.08 13.78
N TYR A 69 -4.06 -0.44 12.64
CA TYR A 69 -4.65 -0.23 11.31
C TYR A 69 -4.71 -1.55 10.55
N ASP A 70 -5.81 -1.79 9.87
CA ASP A 70 -5.97 -2.88 8.90
C ASP A 70 -5.84 -2.31 7.48
N LEU A 71 -4.69 -2.58 6.82
CA LEU A 71 -4.43 -2.00 5.50
C LEU A 71 -5.30 -2.54 4.38
N ASP A 72 -5.87 -3.72 4.53
CA ASP A 72 -6.84 -4.21 3.55
C ASP A 72 -8.12 -3.38 3.62
N PHE A 73 -8.56 -3.07 4.82
CA PHE A 73 -9.73 -2.24 5.03
C PHE A 73 -9.47 -0.77 4.70
N GLU A 74 -8.26 -0.27 4.94
CA GLU A 74 -7.82 1.03 4.41
C GLU A 74 -7.91 1.08 2.87
N LEU A 75 -7.50 0.01 2.18
CA LEU A 75 -7.64 -0.09 0.73
C LEU A 75 -9.11 -0.02 0.31
N PHE A 76 -9.99 -0.75 0.99
CA PHE A 76 -11.42 -0.77 0.64
C PHE A 76 -12.08 0.59 0.87
N GLU A 77 -11.66 1.36 1.87
CA GLU A 77 -12.10 2.76 2.04
C GLU A 77 -11.58 3.68 0.93
N LEU A 78 -10.35 3.46 0.44
CA LEU A 78 -9.75 4.29 -0.62
C LEU A 78 -10.29 4.02 -2.02
N LEU A 79 -10.62 2.76 -2.34
CA LEU A 79 -11.05 2.37 -3.69
C LEU A 79 -12.16 3.27 -4.26
N PRO A 80 -13.31 3.47 -3.58
CA PRO A 80 -14.38 4.31 -4.10
C PRO A 80 -14.02 5.80 -4.17
N LEU A 81 -13.09 6.27 -3.35
CA LEU A 81 -12.68 7.67 -3.32
C LEU A 81 -11.72 8.01 -4.46
N VAL A 82 -10.91 7.03 -4.87
CA VAL A 82 -9.79 7.23 -5.79
C VAL A 82 -10.15 6.86 -7.23
N ALA A 83 -10.93 5.80 -7.44
CA ALA A 83 -11.10 5.17 -8.74
C ALA A 83 -11.53 6.13 -9.85
N ASP A 84 -12.54 6.97 -9.62
CA ASP A 84 -13.16 7.84 -10.63
C ASP A 84 -12.87 9.32 -10.44
N THR A 85 -11.86 9.64 -9.65
CA THR A 85 -11.54 11.04 -9.35
C THR A 85 -10.48 11.62 -10.28
N ALA A 86 -10.42 12.95 -10.37
CA ALA A 86 -9.37 13.62 -11.13
C ALA A 86 -7.98 13.38 -10.50
N PRO A 87 -6.90 13.30 -11.30
CA PRO A 87 -5.56 13.00 -10.80
C PRO A 87 -5.09 13.88 -9.64
N ALA A 88 -5.39 15.17 -9.68
CA ALA A 88 -5.02 16.10 -8.59
C ALA A 88 -5.74 15.77 -7.27
N ALA A 89 -7.06 15.51 -7.33
CA ALA A 89 -7.84 15.13 -6.16
C ALA A 89 -7.44 13.74 -5.64
N ARG A 90 -7.15 12.77 -6.52
CA ARG A 90 -6.57 11.47 -6.14
C ARG A 90 -5.29 11.65 -5.31
N ASN A 91 -4.39 12.49 -5.79
CA ASN A 91 -3.12 12.74 -5.12
C ASN A 91 -3.31 13.39 -3.75
N GLU A 92 -4.26 14.31 -3.63
CA GLU A 92 -4.62 14.93 -2.36
C GLU A 92 -5.21 13.91 -1.37
N ILE A 93 -6.15 13.06 -1.82
CA ILE A 93 -6.73 11.99 -1.01
C ILE A 93 -5.62 11.07 -0.47
N LEU A 94 -4.71 10.62 -1.33
CA LEU A 94 -3.62 9.74 -0.93
C LEU A 94 -2.62 10.42 0.02
N ALA A 95 -2.35 11.72 -0.18
CA ALA A 95 -1.50 12.49 0.71
C ALA A 95 -2.13 12.63 2.11
N GLN A 96 -3.42 12.95 2.18
CA GLN A 96 -4.16 13.04 3.45
C GLN A 96 -4.27 11.69 4.16
N TRP A 97 -4.45 10.61 3.40
CA TRP A 97 -4.46 9.25 3.93
C TRP A 97 -3.12 8.90 4.62
N ILE A 98 -1.98 9.21 3.99
CA ILE A 98 -0.66 9.00 4.60
C ILE A 98 -0.51 9.83 5.88
N ASP A 99 -0.92 11.09 5.86
CA ASP A 99 -0.85 11.97 7.03
C ASP A 99 -1.73 11.47 8.20
N GLY A 100 -2.81 10.73 7.89
CA GLY A 100 -3.73 10.13 8.87
C GLY A 100 -3.07 9.09 9.78
N PHE A 101 -1.98 8.46 9.38
CA PHE A 101 -1.21 7.52 10.21
C PHE A 101 -0.32 8.20 11.26
N GLY A 102 -0.24 9.52 11.22
CA GLY A 102 0.45 10.33 12.20
C GLY A 102 1.92 10.58 11.89
N ARG A 103 2.61 11.16 12.89
CA ARG A 103 4.01 11.55 12.74
C ARG A 103 4.94 10.38 13.01
N TYR A 104 6.05 10.32 12.29
CA TYR A 104 7.10 9.34 12.46
C TYR A 104 8.48 10.02 12.45
N LYS A 105 9.46 9.34 13.03
CA LYS A 105 10.87 9.75 12.99
C LYS A 105 11.50 9.28 11.68
N THR A 106 12.46 10.04 11.19
CA THR A 106 13.33 9.58 10.10
C THR A 106 14.49 8.78 10.66
N ALA A 107 14.99 7.84 9.87
CA ALA A 107 16.16 7.04 10.21
C ALA A 107 17.42 7.91 10.33
N SER A 108 18.44 7.39 11.02
CA SER A 108 19.71 8.10 11.20
C SER A 108 20.47 8.21 9.86
N GLU A 109 21.34 9.22 9.73
CA GLU A 109 22.24 9.35 8.59
C GLU A 109 23.10 8.10 8.31
N LYS A 110 23.44 7.34 9.36
CA LYS A 110 24.17 6.08 9.21
C LYS A 110 23.36 5.06 8.42
N TYR A 111 22.07 4.95 8.69
CA TYR A 111 21.17 4.05 7.96
C TYR A 111 21.00 4.50 6.51
N GLU A 112 20.83 5.78 6.27
CA GLU A 112 20.77 6.35 4.91
C GLU A 112 22.05 6.07 4.10
N LYS A 113 23.23 6.17 4.74
CA LYS A 113 24.51 5.82 4.10
C LYS A 113 24.61 4.34 3.74
N ILE A 114 24.10 3.44 4.59
CA ILE A 114 24.02 2.01 4.29
C ILE A 114 23.09 1.76 3.10
N LEU A 115 21.91 2.39 3.08
CA LEU A 115 20.98 2.30 1.96
C LEU A 115 21.53 2.90 0.68
N ALA A 116 22.42 3.88 0.76
CA ALA A 116 23.05 4.53 -0.38
C ALA A 116 24.30 3.78 -0.89
N SER A 117 24.84 2.81 -0.13
CA SER A 117 26.06 2.07 -0.51
C SER A 117 25.76 1.05 -1.62
N ASP A 118 26.39 1.22 -2.78
CA ASP A 118 26.24 0.30 -3.92
C ASP A 118 26.83 -1.10 -3.67
N SER A 119 27.70 -1.23 -2.67
CA SER A 119 28.36 -2.48 -2.35
C SER A 119 27.50 -3.50 -1.61
N VAL A 120 26.32 -3.10 -1.10
CA VAL A 120 25.49 -3.97 -0.27
C VAL A 120 24.36 -4.64 -1.06
N PHE A 121 23.92 -4.03 -2.18
CA PHE A 121 22.80 -4.54 -2.94
C PHE A 121 23.08 -4.42 -4.45
N GLU A 122 23.27 -5.54 -5.12
CA GLU A 122 23.49 -5.62 -6.56
C GLU A 122 22.23 -5.24 -7.35
N HIS A 123 21.05 -5.56 -6.83
CA HIS A 123 19.76 -5.23 -7.42
C HIS A 123 18.84 -4.58 -6.38
N ARG A 124 18.60 -3.28 -6.53
CA ARG A 124 17.70 -2.52 -5.66
C ARG A 124 16.32 -2.42 -6.28
N THR A 125 15.31 -2.37 -5.43
CA THR A 125 13.97 -1.97 -5.85
C THR A 125 14.02 -0.57 -6.44
N ASP A 126 13.54 -0.41 -7.67
CA ASP A 126 13.39 0.91 -8.28
C ASP A 126 12.22 1.65 -7.62
N ILE A 127 12.55 2.59 -6.77
CA ILE A 127 11.61 3.49 -6.12
C ILE A 127 11.67 4.91 -6.70
N GLY A 128 12.30 5.08 -7.87
CA GLY A 128 12.40 6.38 -8.55
C GLY A 128 11.05 7.03 -8.79
N TRP A 129 10.01 6.22 -9.01
CA TRP A 129 8.65 6.66 -9.24
C TRP A 129 8.06 7.56 -8.14
N ILE A 130 8.51 7.46 -6.88
CA ILE A 130 8.03 8.34 -5.79
C ILE A 130 8.38 9.81 -6.02
N ARG A 131 9.29 10.12 -6.95
CA ARG A 131 9.72 11.46 -7.34
C ARG A 131 9.03 11.99 -8.59
N ASP A 132 8.18 11.18 -9.23
CA ASP A 132 7.41 11.59 -10.41
C ASP A 132 6.29 12.56 -10.02
N THR A 133 6.65 13.85 -9.94
CA THR A 133 5.70 14.91 -9.60
C THR A 133 4.67 15.18 -10.71
N ALA A 134 4.91 14.71 -11.94
CA ALA A 134 3.94 14.82 -13.01
C ALA A 134 2.73 13.92 -12.75
N THR A 135 2.95 12.71 -12.26
CA THR A 135 1.90 11.76 -11.91
C THR A 135 1.35 11.98 -10.50
N LEU A 136 2.23 12.18 -9.51
CA LEU A 136 1.88 12.20 -8.08
C LEU A 136 1.53 13.59 -7.55
N GLY A 137 1.84 14.64 -8.31
CA GLY A 137 1.85 15.99 -7.76
C GLY A 137 2.99 16.18 -6.74
N ARG A 138 3.22 17.42 -6.37
CA ARG A 138 4.34 17.77 -5.48
C ARG A 138 4.13 17.21 -4.07
N GLU A 139 2.95 17.43 -3.50
CA GLU A 139 2.67 17.11 -2.11
C GLU A 139 2.73 15.62 -1.79
N LEU A 140 2.11 14.76 -2.63
CA LEU A 140 2.16 13.31 -2.44
C LEU A 140 3.60 12.80 -2.63
N SER A 141 4.31 13.29 -3.64
CA SER A 141 5.71 12.93 -3.88
C SER A 141 6.60 13.25 -2.67
N GLU A 142 6.49 14.46 -2.11
CA GLU A 142 7.25 14.87 -0.92
C GLU A 142 6.98 13.94 0.29
N ARG A 143 5.72 13.51 0.49
CA ARG A 143 5.37 12.56 1.56
C ARG A 143 5.98 11.18 1.35
N LEU A 144 5.93 10.67 0.14
CA LEU A 144 6.54 9.37 -0.19
C LEU A 144 8.07 9.40 -0.06
N VAL A 145 8.70 10.47 -0.52
CA VAL A 145 10.16 10.68 -0.36
C VAL A 145 10.55 10.74 1.11
N ARG A 146 9.79 11.46 1.94
CA ARG A 146 10.02 11.49 3.39
C ARG A 146 9.78 10.12 4.03
N LEU A 147 8.73 9.41 3.60
CA LEU A 147 8.38 8.09 4.12
C LEU A 147 9.46 7.05 3.82
N ARG A 148 10.13 7.14 2.69
CA ARG A 148 11.29 6.30 2.36
C ARG A 148 12.33 6.29 3.49
N SER A 149 12.57 7.45 4.09
CA SER A 149 13.55 7.64 5.17
C SER A 149 12.97 7.44 6.58
N ALA A 150 11.80 6.83 6.71
CA ALA A 150 11.20 6.57 8.02
C ALA A 150 12.04 5.59 8.85
N ASP A 151 12.10 5.81 10.17
CA ASP A 151 12.68 4.87 11.11
C ASP A 151 11.75 3.64 11.25
N ARG A 152 12.22 2.48 10.79
CA ARG A 152 11.49 1.21 10.78
C ARG A 152 12.07 0.19 11.76
N THR A 153 12.83 0.63 12.74
CA THR A 153 13.44 -0.27 13.75
C THR A 153 12.43 -1.04 14.59
N ALA A 154 11.19 -0.56 14.67
CA ALA A 154 10.10 -1.28 15.34
C ALA A 154 9.55 -2.48 14.52
N GLY A 155 10.07 -2.70 13.31
CA GLY A 155 9.61 -3.76 12.42
C GLY A 155 8.36 -3.39 11.63
N ASN A 156 7.77 -4.40 10.98
CA ASN A 156 6.54 -4.30 10.20
C ASN A 156 5.72 -5.59 10.37
N ARG A 157 4.44 -5.47 10.72
CA ARG A 157 3.59 -6.65 10.99
C ARG A 157 3.29 -7.49 9.74
N TYR A 158 3.37 -6.91 8.54
CA TYR A 158 3.04 -7.59 7.28
C TYR A 158 4.22 -8.35 6.68
N VAL A 159 5.44 -8.06 7.13
CA VAL A 159 6.64 -8.75 6.65
C VAL A 159 7.64 -8.90 7.77
N SER A 160 8.14 -10.10 7.93
CA SER A 160 9.15 -10.45 8.93
C SER A 160 10.20 -11.38 8.34
N GLN A 161 11.21 -11.68 9.14
CA GLN A 161 12.15 -12.77 8.86
C GLN A 161 11.89 -13.89 9.87
N THR A 162 11.86 -15.13 9.42
CA THR A 162 11.76 -16.29 10.31
C THR A 162 13.12 -16.65 10.86
N TYR A 163 13.20 -16.82 12.18
CA TYR A 163 14.39 -17.37 12.84
C TYR A 163 14.28 -18.90 12.94
N TYR A 164 15.29 -19.60 12.47
CA TYR A 164 15.36 -21.06 12.58
C TYR A 164 16.20 -21.46 13.77
N GLU A 165 15.57 -21.85 14.87
CA GLU A 165 16.25 -22.28 16.10
C GLU A 165 17.20 -23.45 15.85
N THR A 166 16.83 -24.40 14.98
CA THR A 166 17.64 -25.58 14.67
C THR A 166 19.00 -25.24 14.05
N TYR A 167 19.09 -24.10 13.36
CA TYR A 167 20.32 -23.66 12.69
C TYR A 167 20.92 -22.39 13.28
N ASP A 168 20.30 -21.85 14.34
CA ASP A 168 20.69 -20.57 14.96
C ASP A 168 20.89 -19.45 13.94
N GLN A 169 19.94 -19.32 13.00
CA GLN A 169 20.04 -18.34 11.93
C GLN A 169 18.68 -17.78 11.50
N TRP A 170 18.69 -16.56 11.02
CA TRP A 170 17.53 -15.93 10.37
C TRP A 170 17.37 -16.42 8.94
N SER A 171 16.13 -16.62 8.54
CA SER A 171 15.82 -16.88 7.12
C SER A 171 16.25 -15.69 6.26
N PRO A 172 16.94 -15.92 5.15
CA PRO A 172 17.18 -14.84 4.18
C PRO A 172 15.90 -14.41 3.45
N ASN A 173 14.83 -15.23 3.51
CA ASN A 173 13.58 -14.97 2.80
C ASN A 173 12.60 -14.22 3.70
N PRO A 174 11.87 -13.25 3.16
CA PRO A 174 10.77 -12.59 3.88
C PRO A 174 9.62 -13.56 4.12
N CYS A 175 8.96 -13.42 5.27
CA CYS A 175 7.73 -14.10 5.63
C CYS A 175 6.59 -13.10 5.70
N PHE A 176 5.43 -13.46 5.17
CA PHE A 176 4.24 -12.59 5.08
C PHE A 176 3.10 -13.11 5.97
N ASP A 177 3.44 -13.65 7.13
CA ASP A 177 2.49 -14.26 8.07
C ASP A 177 1.46 -13.27 8.65
N GLY A 178 1.77 -11.97 8.57
CA GLY A 178 0.85 -10.90 8.97
C GLY A 178 -0.24 -10.57 7.95
N GLU A 179 -0.22 -11.20 6.78
CA GLU A 179 -1.29 -11.04 5.79
C GLU A 179 -2.53 -11.85 6.20
N LYS A 180 -3.66 -11.18 6.31
CA LYS A 180 -4.92 -11.83 6.66
C LYS A 180 -5.38 -12.76 5.53
N PRO A 181 -5.59 -14.06 5.78
CA PRO A 181 -6.17 -14.96 4.80
C PRO A 181 -7.69 -14.77 4.75
N TYR A 182 -8.27 -14.91 3.55
CA TYR A 182 -9.71 -14.79 3.30
C TYR A 182 -10.25 -16.12 2.73
N TYR A 183 -10.04 -17.23 3.44
CA TYR A 183 -10.36 -18.58 2.97
C TYR A 183 -11.86 -18.80 2.68
N ASP A 184 -12.74 -18.04 3.36
CA ASP A 184 -14.18 -18.21 3.25
C ASP A 184 -14.83 -17.42 2.10
N LEU A 185 -14.02 -16.69 1.32
CA LEU A 185 -14.52 -15.92 0.17
C LEU A 185 -14.53 -16.79 -1.08
N SER A 186 -15.65 -17.43 -1.35
CA SER A 186 -15.85 -18.26 -2.54
C SER A 186 -16.01 -17.45 -3.84
N ASN A 187 -16.47 -16.20 -3.74
CA ASN A 187 -16.69 -15.32 -4.89
C ASN A 187 -16.31 -13.88 -4.52
N PRO A 188 -15.01 -13.53 -4.51
CA PRO A 188 -14.56 -12.20 -4.13
C PRO A 188 -15.03 -11.15 -5.15
N ASP A 189 -15.52 -10.00 -4.66
CA ASP A 189 -15.81 -8.84 -5.48
C ASP A 189 -14.54 -8.21 -6.08
N TYR A 190 -14.69 -7.19 -6.92
CA TYR A 190 -13.54 -6.59 -7.59
C TYR A 190 -12.51 -5.99 -6.63
N GLY A 191 -12.94 -5.38 -5.51
CA GLY A 191 -12.01 -4.82 -4.53
C GLY A 191 -11.16 -5.88 -3.86
N TYR A 192 -11.70 -7.06 -3.54
CA TYR A 192 -10.91 -8.18 -3.03
C TYR A 192 -9.96 -8.78 -4.08
N ARG A 193 -10.39 -8.83 -5.35
CA ARG A 193 -9.50 -9.23 -6.44
C ARG A 193 -8.35 -8.25 -6.63
N LEU A 194 -8.61 -6.94 -6.51
CA LEU A 194 -7.57 -5.90 -6.50
C LEU A 194 -6.63 -6.03 -5.31
N LEU A 195 -7.14 -6.32 -4.11
CA LEU A 195 -6.32 -6.58 -2.93
C LEU A 195 -5.30 -7.70 -3.21
N THR A 196 -5.74 -8.79 -3.83
CA THR A 196 -4.86 -9.91 -4.20
C THR A 196 -3.76 -9.45 -5.17
N VAL A 197 -4.13 -8.69 -6.22
CA VAL A 197 -3.17 -8.13 -7.18
C VAL A 197 -2.17 -7.20 -6.49
N PHE A 198 -2.65 -6.28 -5.67
CA PHE A 198 -1.80 -5.30 -5.00
C PHE A 198 -0.86 -5.95 -4.00
N ARG A 199 -1.33 -6.92 -3.22
CA ARG A 199 -0.46 -7.71 -2.32
C ARG A 199 0.63 -8.40 -3.11
N PHE A 200 0.27 -9.21 -4.10
CA PHE A 200 1.22 -9.99 -4.88
C PHE A 200 2.22 -9.11 -5.63
N TRP A 201 1.73 -8.07 -6.33
CA TRP A 201 2.60 -7.17 -7.07
C TRP A 201 3.63 -6.48 -6.18
N ASN A 202 3.20 -5.96 -5.02
CA ASN A 202 4.08 -5.27 -4.08
C ASN A 202 5.03 -6.24 -3.35
N MET A 203 4.62 -7.48 -3.06
CA MET A 203 5.54 -8.51 -2.53
C MET A 203 6.69 -8.76 -3.49
N VAL A 204 6.40 -8.94 -4.77
CA VAL A 204 7.43 -9.11 -5.78
C VAL A 204 8.26 -7.85 -5.96
N GLU A 205 7.62 -6.67 -6.03
CA GLU A 205 8.30 -5.38 -6.20
C GLU A 205 9.35 -5.13 -5.14
N TYR A 206 9.04 -5.36 -3.87
CA TYR A 206 9.91 -4.99 -2.75
C TYR A 206 10.79 -6.13 -2.23
N PHE A 207 10.43 -7.38 -2.46
CA PHE A 207 11.09 -8.51 -1.79
C PHE A 207 11.60 -9.61 -2.74
N PHE A 208 11.29 -9.56 -4.04
CA PHE A 208 11.81 -10.51 -5.00
C PHE A 208 13.01 -9.95 -5.75
N PRO A 209 14.24 -10.34 -5.43
CA PRO A 209 15.46 -9.75 -6.00
C PRO A 209 15.62 -10.02 -7.48
N SER A 210 15.04 -11.11 -8.00
CA SER A 210 15.21 -11.57 -9.38
C SER A 210 14.08 -11.15 -10.31
N LYS A 211 13.31 -10.10 -9.99
CA LYS A 211 12.21 -9.62 -10.84
C LYS A 211 12.68 -9.18 -12.25
N TYR A 212 13.96 -8.84 -12.41
CA TYR A 212 14.56 -8.51 -13.71
C TYR A 212 14.66 -9.72 -14.65
N LEU A 213 14.47 -10.94 -14.15
CA LEU A 213 14.44 -12.18 -14.95
C LEU A 213 13.04 -12.52 -15.46
N THR A 214 12.03 -11.73 -15.13
CA THR A 214 10.68 -11.96 -15.64
C THR A 214 10.61 -11.61 -17.12
N ASP A 215 9.78 -12.34 -17.89
CA ASP A 215 9.62 -12.15 -19.34
C ASP A 215 9.01 -10.77 -19.72
N LYS A 216 8.44 -10.07 -18.73
CA LYS A 216 7.81 -8.76 -18.88
C LYS A 216 8.41 -7.75 -17.90
N ASP A 217 8.40 -6.47 -18.28
CA ASP A 217 8.63 -5.41 -17.30
C ASP A 217 7.59 -5.54 -16.18
N TRP A 218 8.08 -5.61 -14.93
CA TRP A 218 7.21 -5.78 -13.77
C TRP A 218 6.24 -4.61 -13.59
N ASN A 219 6.61 -3.43 -14.09
CA ASN A 219 5.74 -2.26 -14.09
C ASN A 219 4.50 -2.43 -14.97
N ASP A 220 4.60 -3.20 -16.07
CA ASP A 220 3.47 -3.46 -16.97
C ASP A 220 2.49 -4.51 -16.41
N VAL A 221 2.96 -5.33 -15.47
CA VAL A 221 2.14 -6.40 -14.86
C VAL A 221 0.99 -5.81 -14.03
N LEU A 222 1.22 -4.73 -13.27
CA LEU A 222 0.20 -4.16 -12.41
C LEU A 222 -1.04 -3.68 -13.19
N PRO A 223 -0.93 -2.79 -14.19
CA PRO A 223 -2.10 -2.33 -14.95
C PRO A 223 -2.76 -3.47 -15.75
N GLU A 224 -2.00 -4.46 -16.24
CA GLU A 224 -2.57 -5.62 -16.91
C GLU A 224 -3.50 -6.40 -15.97
N TYR A 225 -3.05 -6.72 -14.76
CA TYR A 225 -3.85 -7.53 -13.83
C TYR A 225 -4.98 -6.74 -13.18
N ILE A 226 -4.83 -5.44 -12.95
CA ILE A 226 -5.96 -4.58 -12.55
C ILE A 226 -7.10 -4.72 -13.56
N ARG A 227 -6.81 -4.64 -14.87
CA ARG A 227 -7.81 -4.78 -15.93
C ARG A 227 -8.38 -6.19 -16.00
N ARG A 228 -7.55 -7.23 -15.92
CA ARG A 228 -8.01 -8.63 -15.98
C ARG A 228 -8.96 -8.97 -14.83
N MET A 229 -8.71 -8.44 -13.65
CA MET A 229 -9.54 -8.72 -12.48
C MET A 229 -10.91 -8.04 -12.51
N ALA A 230 -11.14 -7.06 -13.38
CA ALA A 230 -12.48 -6.51 -13.63
C ALA A 230 -13.39 -7.53 -14.35
N HIS A 231 -12.78 -8.40 -15.17
CA HIS A 231 -13.48 -9.45 -15.92
C HIS A 231 -12.97 -10.83 -15.47
N PRO A 232 -13.42 -11.37 -14.34
CA PRO A 232 -13.04 -12.72 -13.97
C PRO A 232 -13.54 -13.69 -15.03
N THR A 233 -12.63 -14.33 -15.76
CA THR A 233 -12.98 -15.46 -16.62
C THR A 233 -13.59 -16.52 -15.73
N GLY A 234 -14.87 -16.84 -15.98
CA GLY A 234 -15.57 -17.86 -15.21
C GLY A 234 -14.80 -19.18 -15.19
N SER A 235 -14.75 -19.76 -14.02
CA SER A 235 -14.31 -21.13 -13.80
C SER A 235 -15.26 -22.12 -14.46
#